data_229f603b23e6b45b0652a4396fa67c3b
#
_entry.id   229f603b23e6b45b0652a4396fa67c3b
#
_cell.length_a   1.000
_cell.length_b   1.000
_cell.length_c   1.000
_cell.angle_alpha   90.00
_cell.angle_beta   90.00
_cell.angle_gamma   90.00
#
_symmetry.space_group_name_H-M   'P 1'
#
loop_
_entity.id
_entity.type
_entity.pdbx_description
1 polymer ?
#
loop_
_entity_poly.entity_id
_entity_poly.type
_entity_poly.pdbx_seq_one_letter_code
_entity_poly.pdbx_strand_id
1 'polypeptide(L)'
;PLYGTLEKPLHAGNLTEQLPEISLVHPDACTLAIDAAVGTKNHIGLVSLSRQPLSPGKGVARPLCPVGDISITGIINEASVSSEILLPYTSLYLVDKLAEYICKGILNSDLPQAR
;
A
#
# COMPACT_ATOMS: atom_id res chain seq x y z
N PRO A 1 7.66 8.65 10.90
CA PRO A 1 8.20 8.92 9.57
C PRO A 1 7.40 8.26 8.47
N LEU A 2 7.37 8.88 7.31
CA LEU A 2 6.64 8.44 6.14
C LEU A 2 7.63 8.13 5.01
N TYR A 3 7.49 6.96 4.40
CA TYR A 3 8.27 6.53 3.24
C TYR A 3 7.34 6.28 2.06
N GLY A 4 7.85 6.45 0.85
CA GLY A 4 7.05 6.24 -0.36
C GLY A 4 6.24 7.46 -0.76
N THR A 5 6.84 8.63 -0.71
CA THR A 5 6.22 9.87 -1.19
C THR A 5 6.22 9.94 -2.71
N LEU A 6 5.48 10.89 -3.27
CA LEU A 6 5.50 11.11 -4.73
C LEU A 6 6.88 11.50 -5.24
N GLU A 7 7.67 12.19 -4.42
CA GLU A 7 9.04 12.55 -4.75
C GLU A 7 10.01 11.37 -4.69
N LYS A 8 9.82 10.50 -3.68
CA LYS A 8 10.66 9.33 -3.45
C LYS A 8 9.76 8.09 -3.30
N PRO A 9 9.21 7.59 -4.39
CA PRO A 9 8.25 6.50 -4.31
C PRO A 9 8.91 5.18 -3.93
N LEU A 10 8.16 4.36 -3.20
CA LEU A 10 8.47 2.95 -3.01
C LEU A 10 7.66 2.15 -4.02
N HIS A 11 8.32 1.22 -4.70
CA HIS A 11 7.70 0.39 -5.72
C HIS A 11 8.43 -0.94 -5.83
N ALA A 12 7.92 -1.85 -6.63
CA ALA A 12 8.47 -3.19 -6.78
C ALA A 12 9.96 -3.20 -7.13
N GLY A 13 10.44 -2.19 -7.86
CA GLY A 13 11.83 -2.11 -8.29
C GLY A 13 12.82 -1.70 -7.21
N ASN A 14 12.38 -1.07 -6.12
CA ASN A 14 13.28 -0.58 -5.08
C ASN A 14 12.98 -1.09 -3.67
N LEU A 15 11.87 -1.79 -3.45
CA LEU A 15 11.50 -2.27 -2.11
C LEU A 15 12.57 -3.16 -1.49
N THR A 16 13.15 -4.07 -2.26
CA THR A 16 14.15 -5.01 -1.76
C THR A 16 15.38 -4.29 -1.18
N GLU A 17 15.74 -3.14 -1.73
CA GLU A 17 16.85 -2.32 -1.25
C GLU A 17 16.44 -1.41 -0.09
N GLN A 18 15.26 -0.82 -0.19
CA GLN A 18 14.81 0.21 0.76
C GLN A 18 14.34 -0.36 2.11
N LEU A 19 13.67 -1.51 2.11
CA LEU A 19 13.14 -2.09 3.34
C LEU A 19 14.19 -2.38 4.40
N PRO A 20 15.35 -3.00 4.07
CA PRO A 20 16.39 -3.20 5.06
C PRO A 20 16.92 -1.89 5.67
N GLU A 21 17.08 -0.86 4.85
CA GLU A 21 17.54 0.45 5.32
C GLU A 21 16.54 1.08 6.29
N ILE A 22 15.25 1.00 5.97
CA ILE A 22 14.18 1.51 6.84
C ILE A 22 14.20 0.77 8.18
N SER A 23 14.37 -0.54 8.16
CA SER A 23 14.43 -1.36 9.37
C SER A 23 15.64 -1.04 10.23
N LEU A 24 16.77 -0.70 9.63
CA LEU A 24 17.98 -0.29 10.37
C LEU A 24 17.76 1.05 11.07
N VAL A 25 17.06 1.98 10.44
CA VAL A 25 16.79 3.30 11.03
C VAL A 25 15.71 3.21 12.11
N HIS A 26 14.73 2.32 11.94
CA HIS A 26 13.58 2.19 12.83
C HIS A 26 13.38 0.74 13.29
N PRO A 27 14.32 0.18 14.09
CA PRO A 27 14.31 -1.25 14.40
C PRO A 27 13.12 -1.71 15.25
N ASP A 28 12.57 -0.83 16.08
CA ASP A 28 11.47 -1.16 16.99
C ASP A 28 10.13 -0.54 16.58
N ALA A 29 10.05 -0.02 15.39
CA ALA A 29 8.83 0.67 14.93
C ALA A 29 7.75 -0.33 14.48
N CYS A 30 6.51 -0.02 14.84
CA CYS A 30 5.35 -0.65 14.21
C CYS A 30 5.19 -0.05 12.83
N THR A 31 5.19 -0.89 11.81
CA THR A 31 5.16 -0.43 10.42
C THR A 31 3.77 -0.66 9.82
N LEU A 32 3.18 0.42 9.36
CA LEU A 32 1.93 0.41 8.62
C LEU A 32 2.24 0.50 7.13
N ALA A 33 1.86 -0.53 6.38
CA ALA A 33 2.06 -0.57 4.94
C ALA A 33 0.76 -0.21 4.22
N ILE A 34 0.85 0.64 3.21
CA ILE A 34 -0.30 1.12 2.44
C ILE A 34 -0.03 0.87 0.96
N ASP A 35 -0.99 0.29 0.28
CA ASP A 35 -0.85 0.02 -1.15
C ASP A 35 -2.20 0.10 -1.87
N ALA A 36 -2.13 0.29 -3.18
CA ALA A 36 -3.26 0.16 -4.07
C ALA A 36 -3.33 -1.27 -4.58
N ALA A 37 -4.53 -1.78 -4.75
CA ALA A 37 -4.72 -3.15 -5.21
C ALA A 37 -5.89 -3.26 -6.18
N VAL A 38 -5.99 -4.40 -6.82
CA VAL A 38 -7.15 -4.78 -7.61
C VAL A 38 -7.98 -5.80 -6.80
N GLY A 39 -9.26 -5.85 -7.08
CA GLY A 39 -10.17 -6.74 -6.39
C GLY A 39 -11.38 -7.05 -7.24
N THR A 40 -12.47 -7.51 -6.63
CA THR A 40 -13.71 -7.71 -7.36
C THR A 40 -14.32 -6.35 -7.70
N LYS A 41 -15.10 -6.31 -8.78
CA LYS A 41 -15.75 -5.07 -9.26
C LYS A 41 -16.55 -4.39 -8.14
N ASN A 42 -17.22 -5.16 -7.29
CA ASN A 42 -18.05 -4.63 -6.21
C ASN A 42 -17.23 -4.00 -5.07
N HIS A 43 -15.93 -4.26 -5.02
CA HIS A 43 -15.03 -3.75 -3.99
C HIS A 43 -14.23 -2.52 -4.43
N ILE A 44 -14.37 -2.08 -5.67
CA ILE A 44 -13.68 -0.87 -6.15
C ILE A 44 -14.13 0.32 -5.31
N GLY A 45 -13.16 1.08 -4.78
CA GLY A 45 -13.41 2.21 -3.90
C GLY A 45 -13.45 1.86 -2.41
N LEU A 46 -13.31 0.58 -2.06
CA LEU A 46 -13.23 0.16 -0.67
C LEU A 46 -11.79 0.13 -0.16
N VAL A 47 -11.65 0.28 1.14
CA VAL A 47 -10.37 0.20 1.84
C VAL A 47 -10.41 -1.02 2.77
N SER A 48 -9.37 -1.84 2.71
CA SER A 48 -9.21 -3.00 3.57
C SER A 48 -8.11 -2.73 4.60
N LEU A 49 -8.40 -3.02 5.87
CA LEU A 49 -7.44 -2.93 6.96
C LEU A 49 -7.19 -4.33 7.51
N SER A 50 -5.91 -4.68 7.67
CA SER A 50 -5.53 -6.01 8.14
C SER A 50 -4.39 -5.93 9.16
N ARG A 51 -4.41 -6.83 10.15
CA ARG A 51 -3.29 -7.01 11.10
C ARG A 51 -2.22 -7.92 10.53
N GLN A 52 -2.11 -8.01 9.23
CA GLN A 52 -1.15 -8.84 8.54
C GLN A 52 -0.27 -8.00 7.65
N PRO A 53 0.96 -8.48 7.36
CA PRO A 53 1.81 -7.80 6.40
C PRO A 53 1.14 -7.64 5.05
N LEU A 54 1.50 -6.57 4.36
CA LEU A 54 1.14 -6.39 2.97
C LEU A 54 1.98 -7.33 2.12
N SER A 55 1.38 -7.96 1.12
CA SER A 55 2.07 -8.81 0.15
C SER A 55 2.15 -8.06 -1.18
N PRO A 56 3.16 -7.19 -1.37
CA PRO A 56 3.26 -6.42 -2.60
C PRO A 56 3.56 -7.32 -3.78
N GLY A 57 3.04 -6.97 -4.95
CA GLY A 57 3.24 -7.76 -6.15
C GLY A 57 2.48 -9.08 -6.18
N LYS A 58 1.48 -9.27 -5.33
CA LYS A 58 0.60 -10.44 -5.38
C LYS A 58 -0.07 -10.50 -6.75
N GLY A 59 0.23 -11.52 -7.53
CA GLY A 59 -0.26 -11.64 -8.91
C GLY A 59 0.80 -11.37 -9.98
N VAL A 60 1.99 -10.88 -9.60
CA VAL A 60 3.12 -10.81 -10.52
C VAL A 60 3.99 -12.06 -10.38
N ALA A 61 4.84 -12.32 -11.37
CA ALA A 61 5.67 -13.52 -11.43
C ALA A 61 6.71 -13.63 -10.29
N ARG A 62 7.04 -12.52 -9.63
CA ARG A 62 7.97 -12.47 -8.51
C ARG A 62 7.30 -11.84 -7.30
N PRO A 63 6.74 -12.64 -6.38
CA PRO A 63 6.22 -12.10 -5.14
C PRO A 63 7.37 -11.48 -4.33
N LEU A 64 7.14 -10.26 -3.84
CA LEU A 64 8.09 -9.56 -2.99
C LEU A 64 7.90 -9.97 -1.54
N CYS A 65 8.90 -9.66 -0.71
CA CYS A 65 8.80 -9.91 0.73
C CYS A 65 7.59 -9.19 1.34
N PRO A 66 6.90 -9.80 2.30
CA PRO A 66 5.83 -9.11 3.02
C PRO A 66 6.34 -7.85 3.71
N VAL A 67 5.49 -6.82 3.75
CA VAL A 67 5.86 -5.50 4.28
C VAL A 67 4.93 -5.11 5.41
N GLY A 68 5.50 -4.65 6.51
CA GLY A 68 4.78 -4.05 7.61
C GLY A 68 4.16 -5.03 8.58
N ASP A 69 3.59 -4.48 9.63
CA ASP A 69 2.88 -5.24 10.68
C ASP A 69 1.37 -5.15 10.48
N ILE A 70 0.92 -4.01 10.00
CA ILE A 70 -0.47 -3.71 9.68
C ILE A 70 -0.50 -3.25 8.23
N SER A 71 -1.53 -3.62 7.49
CA SER A 71 -1.66 -3.20 6.10
C SER A 71 -3.00 -2.55 5.82
N ILE A 72 -2.96 -1.52 4.98
CA ILE A 72 -4.15 -0.86 4.43
C ILE A 72 -4.06 -0.95 2.91
N THR A 73 -5.12 -1.44 2.29
CA THR A 73 -5.17 -1.62 0.85
C THR A 73 -6.40 -0.89 0.28
N GLY A 74 -6.17 -0.02 -0.70
CA GLY A 74 -7.27 0.62 -1.43
C GLY A 74 -7.53 -0.11 -2.75
N ILE A 75 -8.76 -0.51 -2.99
CA ILE A 75 -9.14 -1.23 -4.21
C ILE A 75 -9.44 -0.21 -5.29
N ILE A 76 -8.60 -0.17 -6.32
CA ILE A 76 -8.65 0.88 -7.34
C ILE A 76 -9.15 0.39 -8.70
N ASN A 77 -9.16 -0.92 -8.93
CA ASN A 77 -9.62 -1.48 -10.19
C ASN A 77 -10.01 -2.94 -10.01
N GLU A 78 -10.62 -3.51 -11.04
CA GLU A 78 -11.03 -4.90 -11.06
C GLU A 78 -9.86 -5.82 -11.35
N ALA A 79 -9.77 -6.91 -10.57
CA ALA A 79 -8.82 -7.97 -10.86
C ALA A 79 -9.24 -8.70 -12.13
N SER A 80 -8.30 -8.88 -13.05
CA SER A 80 -8.55 -9.63 -14.28
C SER A 80 -7.33 -10.46 -14.62
N VAL A 81 -7.48 -11.36 -15.60
CA VAL A 81 -6.37 -12.16 -16.13
C VAL A 81 -5.25 -11.28 -16.69
N SER A 82 -5.59 -10.06 -17.08
CA SER A 82 -4.67 -9.08 -17.66
C SER A 82 -4.61 -7.81 -16.83
N SER A 83 -4.39 -7.94 -15.50
CA SER A 83 -4.34 -6.80 -14.58
C SER A 83 -3.34 -5.72 -15.01
N GLU A 84 -2.24 -6.11 -15.64
CA GLU A 84 -1.24 -5.19 -16.18
C GLU A 84 -1.83 -4.27 -17.27
N ILE A 85 -2.78 -4.77 -18.04
CA ILE A 85 -3.44 -3.99 -19.10
C ILE A 85 -4.45 -3.01 -18.49
N LEU A 86 -5.09 -3.37 -17.36
CA LEU A 86 -6.09 -2.53 -16.72
C LEU A 86 -5.51 -1.38 -15.92
N LEU A 87 -4.30 -1.54 -15.35
CA LEU A 87 -3.66 -0.50 -14.55
C LEU A 87 -3.58 0.86 -15.24
N PRO A 88 -3.24 0.95 -16.55
CA PRO A 88 -3.24 2.25 -17.24
C PRO A 88 -4.60 2.94 -17.30
N TYR A 89 -5.67 2.22 -17.09
CA TYR A 89 -7.04 2.76 -17.11
C TYR A 89 -7.59 3.04 -15.71
N THR A 90 -6.74 2.95 -14.70
CA THR A 90 -7.13 3.27 -13.32
C THR A 90 -7.42 4.76 -13.19
N SER A 91 -8.52 5.10 -12.53
CA SER A 91 -8.87 6.49 -12.27
C SER A 91 -7.91 7.14 -11.27
N LEU A 92 -7.20 8.16 -11.70
CA LEU A 92 -6.35 8.96 -10.81
C LEU A 92 -7.18 9.67 -9.74
N TYR A 93 -8.39 10.06 -10.08
CA TYR A 93 -9.33 10.67 -9.14
C TYR A 93 -9.63 9.71 -7.99
N LEU A 94 -9.91 8.44 -8.30
CA LEU A 94 -10.20 7.43 -7.28
C LEU A 94 -8.98 7.18 -6.39
N VAL A 95 -7.80 7.05 -6.97
CA VAL A 95 -6.56 6.86 -6.21
C VAL A 95 -6.33 8.01 -5.23
N ASP A 96 -6.49 9.25 -5.71
CA ASP A 96 -6.34 10.44 -4.89
C ASP A 96 -7.37 10.47 -3.74
N LYS A 97 -8.62 10.16 -4.04
CA LYS A 97 -9.69 10.13 -3.04
C LYS A 97 -9.46 9.06 -1.98
N LEU A 98 -9.02 7.87 -2.36
CA LEU A 98 -8.70 6.82 -1.41
C LEU A 98 -7.48 7.18 -0.55
N ALA A 99 -6.46 7.78 -1.13
CA ALA A 99 -5.29 8.25 -0.39
C ALA A 99 -5.69 9.29 0.65
N GLU A 100 -6.53 10.25 0.28
CA GLU A 100 -7.06 11.26 1.19
C GLU A 100 -7.88 10.65 2.32
N TYR A 101 -8.75 9.70 2.00
CA TYR A 101 -9.56 9.00 2.98
C TYR A 101 -8.69 8.23 3.98
N ILE A 102 -7.70 7.48 3.50
CA ILE A 102 -6.79 6.73 4.34
C ILE A 102 -5.98 7.68 5.24
N CYS A 103 -5.48 8.77 4.68
CA CYS A 103 -4.73 9.77 5.44
C CYS A 103 -5.57 10.35 6.59
N LYS A 104 -6.80 10.74 6.33
CA LYS A 104 -7.72 11.24 7.34
C LYS A 104 -8.00 10.19 8.41
N GLY A 105 -8.19 8.93 8.02
CA GLY A 105 -8.38 7.83 8.96
C GLY A 105 -7.19 7.65 9.90
N ILE A 106 -5.99 7.70 9.38
CA ILE A 106 -4.76 7.59 10.18
C ILE A 106 -4.63 8.76 11.15
N LEU A 107 -4.84 9.99 10.67
CA LEU A 107 -4.73 11.19 11.49
C LEU A 107 -5.75 11.23 12.62
N ASN A 108 -6.91 10.64 12.42
CA ASN A 108 -7.99 10.60 13.43
C ASN A 108 -8.00 9.31 14.24
N SER A 109 -7.02 8.43 14.05
CA SER A 109 -6.98 7.17 14.77
C SER A 109 -6.29 7.32 16.13
N ASP A 110 -6.55 6.34 17.02
CA ASP A 110 -5.88 6.23 18.32
C ASP A 110 -4.56 5.45 18.21
N LEU A 111 -4.03 5.26 17.00
CA LEU A 111 -2.75 4.61 16.81
C LEU A 111 -1.64 5.44 17.46
N PRO A 112 -0.64 4.78 18.12
CA PRO A 112 0.47 5.52 18.72
C PRO A 112 1.14 6.41 17.67
N GLN A 113 1.25 7.70 17.99
CA GLN A 113 1.98 8.63 17.14
C GLN A 113 3.47 8.33 17.22
N ALA A 114 4.17 8.41 16.10
CA ALA A 114 5.63 8.35 16.09
C ALA A 114 6.17 9.56 16.86
N ARG A 115 6.98 9.32 17.84
CA ARG A 115 7.56 10.36 18.69
C ARG A 115 9.04 10.56 18.39
#